data_4fc681443a2b48ca8b3da8d6e0f93034
#
_entry.id   4fc681443a2b48ca8b3da8d6e0f93034
#
_cell.length_a   1.000
_cell.length_b   1.000
_cell.length_c   1.000
_cell.angle_alpha   90.00
_cell.angle_beta   90.00
_cell.angle_gamma   90.00
#
_symmetry.space_group_name_H-M   'P 1'
#
loop_
_entity.id
_entity.type
_entity.pdbx_description
1 polymer ?
#
loop_
_entity_poly.entity_id
_entity_poly.type
_entity_poly.pdbx_seq_one_letter_code
_entity_poly.pdbx_strand_id
1 'polypeptide(L)'
;MERNFVLTAPHGLHARPAANFVRFASTLPEKITIKFNNIEADAKSIMAVLSLAVPAKAEFAIAAESVESLDKIEAYLKENNLI
;
A
#
# COMPACT_ATOMS: atom_id res chain seq x y z
N MET A 1 12.95 5.11 -3.59
CA MET A 1 12.52 5.84 -2.38
C MET A 1 11.47 5.05 -1.65
N GLU A 2 11.46 5.19 -0.35
CA GLU A 2 10.60 4.36 0.48
C GLU A 2 10.04 5.18 1.63
N ARG A 3 8.82 4.87 2.03
CA ARG A 3 8.17 5.56 3.16
C ARG A 3 7.40 4.54 3.97
N ASN A 4 7.49 4.64 5.31
CA ASN A 4 6.84 3.71 6.22
C ASN A 4 5.51 4.26 6.71
N PHE A 5 4.55 3.36 6.92
CA PHE A 5 3.22 3.70 7.41
C PHE A 5 2.76 2.65 8.41
N VAL A 6 1.80 3.02 9.25
CA VAL A 6 1.14 2.09 10.16
C VAL A 6 -0.30 1.93 9.68
N LEU A 7 -0.72 0.69 9.44
CA LEU A 7 -2.07 0.40 8.97
C LEU A 7 -3.05 0.55 10.13
N THR A 8 -3.99 1.49 10.02
CA THR A 8 -5.00 1.71 11.07
C THR A 8 -6.35 1.10 10.75
N ALA A 9 -6.52 0.58 9.54
CA ALA A 9 -7.76 -0.07 9.14
C ALA A 9 -8.05 -1.24 10.09
N PRO A 10 -9.26 -1.32 10.69
CA PRO A 10 -9.51 -2.27 11.80
C PRO A 10 -9.43 -3.73 11.42
N HIS A 11 -9.61 -4.07 10.15
CA HIS A 11 -9.57 -5.46 9.69
C HIS A 11 -8.34 -5.77 8.86
N GLY A 12 -7.33 -4.89 8.92
CA GLY A 12 -6.12 -5.06 8.12
C GLY A 12 -6.37 -4.74 6.65
N LEU A 13 -5.40 -5.09 5.82
CA LEU A 13 -5.49 -4.83 4.37
C LEU A 13 -6.15 -6.04 3.70
N HIS A 14 -7.46 -6.20 3.94
CA HIS A 14 -8.23 -7.32 3.41
C HIS A 14 -8.77 -6.98 2.00
N ALA A 15 -9.66 -7.85 1.47
CA ALA A 15 -10.02 -7.83 0.04
C ALA A 15 -10.46 -6.48 -0.50
N ARG A 16 -11.45 -5.81 0.13
CA ARG A 16 -11.98 -4.56 -0.41
C ARG A 16 -10.97 -3.41 -0.38
N PRO A 17 -10.36 -3.08 0.76
CA PRO A 17 -9.36 -2.00 0.76
C PRO A 17 -8.13 -2.34 -0.07
N ALA A 18 -7.73 -3.62 -0.13
CA ALA A 18 -6.62 -4.01 -0.99
C ALA A 18 -6.93 -3.80 -2.46
N ALA A 19 -8.14 -4.19 -2.91
CA ALA A 19 -8.55 -3.99 -4.30
C ALA A 19 -8.61 -2.51 -4.65
N ASN A 20 -9.13 -1.68 -3.76
CA ASN A 20 -9.21 -0.24 -3.99
C ASN A 20 -7.82 0.39 -4.04
N PHE A 21 -6.93 -0.04 -3.15
CA PHE A 21 -5.56 0.45 -3.14
C PHE A 21 -4.82 0.08 -4.44
N VAL A 22 -4.97 -1.17 -4.89
CA VAL A 22 -4.36 -1.63 -6.13
C VAL A 22 -4.87 -0.82 -7.32
N ARG A 23 -6.18 -0.54 -7.35
CA ARG A 23 -6.75 0.28 -8.40
C ARG A 23 -6.13 1.67 -8.43
N PHE A 24 -5.96 2.29 -7.26
CA PHE A 24 -5.32 3.59 -7.17
C PHE A 24 -3.85 3.51 -7.60
N ALA A 25 -3.10 2.56 -7.08
CA ALA A 25 -1.68 2.41 -7.42
C ALA A 25 -1.49 2.21 -8.92
N SER A 26 -2.45 1.53 -9.57
CA SER A 26 -2.39 1.26 -11.00
C SER A 26 -2.55 2.53 -11.84
N THR A 27 -3.04 3.63 -11.27
CA THR A 27 -3.12 4.91 -11.99
C THR A 27 -1.80 5.65 -12.03
N LEU A 28 -0.83 5.25 -11.21
CA LEU A 28 0.48 5.90 -11.18
C LEU A 28 1.37 5.26 -12.25
N PRO A 29 2.15 6.07 -12.99
CA PRO A 29 2.89 5.55 -14.14
C PRO A 29 4.13 4.74 -13.79
N GLU A 30 4.66 4.90 -12.59
CA GLU A 30 5.90 4.25 -12.20
C GLU A 30 5.65 2.99 -11.37
N LYS A 31 6.70 2.21 -11.16
CA LYS A 31 6.63 1.01 -10.35
C LYS A 31 6.39 1.37 -8.89
N ILE A 32 5.42 0.71 -8.27
CA ILE A 32 5.08 0.89 -6.85
C ILE A 32 5.18 -0.47 -6.18
N THR A 33 5.93 -0.54 -5.09
CA THR A 33 6.12 -1.78 -4.33
C THR A 33 5.63 -1.58 -2.90
N ILE A 34 4.90 -2.57 -2.38
CA ILE A 34 4.52 -2.61 -0.98
C ILE A 34 5.37 -3.66 -0.28
N LYS A 35 5.90 -3.31 0.89
CA LYS A 35 6.80 -4.17 1.65
C LYS A 35 6.25 -4.42 3.04
N PHE A 36 6.19 -5.67 3.43
CA PHE A 36 5.74 -6.05 4.75
C PHE A 36 6.48 -7.32 5.18
N ASN A 37 7.01 -7.30 6.40
CA ASN A 37 7.65 -8.48 6.99
C ASN A 37 8.74 -9.07 6.08
N ASN A 38 9.57 -8.19 5.50
CA ASN A 38 10.66 -8.53 4.59
C ASN A 38 10.21 -9.16 3.28
N ILE A 39 8.94 -9.03 2.94
CA ILE A 39 8.39 -9.52 1.68
C ILE A 39 7.97 -8.32 0.84
N GLU A 40 8.33 -8.32 -0.44
CA GLU A 40 7.95 -7.26 -1.37
C GLU A 40 6.89 -7.76 -2.32
N ALA A 41 5.93 -6.90 -2.63
CA ALA A 41 4.86 -7.23 -3.56
C ALA A 41 4.59 -6.05 -4.48
N ASP A 42 4.22 -6.35 -5.72
CA ASP A 42 3.81 -5.33 -6.68
C ASP A 42 2.48 -4.72 -6.21
N ALA A 43 2.49 -3.43 -5.90
CA ALA A 43 1.29 -2.74 -5.41
C ALA A 43 0.19 -2.65 -6.47
N LYS A 44 0.49 -3.00 -7.72
CA LYS A 44 -0.48 -3.01 -8.81
C LYS A 44 -1.07 -4.41 -9.05
N SER A 45 -0.74 -5.38 -8.20
CA SER A 45 -1.25 -6.75 -8.30
C SER A 45 -2.09 -7.07 -7.06
N ILE A 46 -3.41 -7.29 -7.26
CA ILE A 46 -4.30 -7.58 -6.14
C ILE A 46 -3.90 -8.87 -5.43
N MET A 47 -3.52 -9.90 -6.17
CA MET A 47 -3.15 -11.17 -5.56
C MET A 47 -1.87 -11.03 -4.72
N ALA A 48 -0.89 -10.28 -5.23
CA ALA A 48 0.36 -10.06 -4.50
C ALA A 48 0.12 -9.28 -3.21
N VAL A 49 -0.69 -8.22 -3.27
CA VAL A 49 -0.99 -7.41 -2.10
C VAL A 49 -1.76 -8.23 -1.05
N LEU A 50 -2.76 -8.99 -1.47
CA LEU A 50 -3.51 -9.84 -0.55
C LEU A 50 -2.62 -10.91 0.11
N SER A 51 -1.64 -11.43 -0.63
CA SER A 51 -0.73 -12.44 -0.11
C SER A 51 0.11 -11.94 1.05
N LEU A 52 0.32 -10.63 1.15
CA LEU A 52 1.08 -10.07 2.27
C LEU A 52 0.31 -10.18 3.58
N ALA A 53 -1.01 -10.18 3.52
CA ALA A 53 -1.89 -10.30 4.69
C ALA A 53 -1.52 -9.30 5.79
N VAL A 54 -1.32 -8.02 5.42
CA VAL A 54 -0.92 -6.99 6.39
C VAL A 54 -2.04 -6.80 7.41
N PRO A 55 -1.78 -7.09 8.71
CA PRO A 55 -2.83 -6.96 9.72
C PRO A 55 -2.98 -5.52 10.22
N ALA A 56 -4.08 -5.27 10.93
CA ALA A 56 -4.29 -3.98 11.58
C ALA A 56 -3.13 -3.69 12.52
N LYS A 57 -2.76 -2.41 12.60
CA LYS A 57 -1.70 -1.88 13.48
C LYS A 57 -0.29 -2.28 13.05
N ALA A 58 -0.14 -3.02 11.96
CA ALA A 58 1.19 -3.40 11.48
C ALA A 58 1.83 -2.26 10.69
N GLU A 59 3.14 -2.20 10.75
CA GLU A 59 3.93 -1.27 9.95
C GLU A 59 4.22 -1.90 8.60
N PHE A 60 4.09 -1.11 7.55
CA PHE A 60 4.43 -1.52 6.20
C PHE A 60 5.10 -0.36 5.48
N ALA A 61 5.74 -0.62 4.36
CA ALA A 61 6.42 0.42 3.59
C ALA A 61 5.95 0.42 2.15
N ILE A 62 5.98 1.60 1.55
CA ILE A 62 5.74 1.76 0.11
C ILE A 62 7.02 2.29 -0.51
N ALA A 63 7.46 1.64 -1.58
CA ALA A 63 8.61 2.09 -2.36
C ALA A 63 8.14 2.57 -3.73
N ALA A 64 8.68 3.69 -4.17
CA ALA A 64 8.35 4.29 -5.45
C ALA A 64 9.59 4.97 -6.01
N GLU A 65 9.51 5.42 -7.27
CA GLU A 65 10.65 6.05 -7.94
C GLU A 65 10.70 7.56 -7.72
N SER A 66 9.62 8.15 -7.17
CA SER A 66 9.56 9.58 -6.93
C SER A 66 8.87 9.92 -5.62
N VAL A 67 9.23 11.06 -5.04
CA VAL A 67 8.56 11.61 -3.86
C VAL A 67 7.11 11.94 -4.22
N GLU A 68 6.87 12.39 -5.44
CA GLU A 68 5.51 12.75 -5.88
C GLU A 68 4.56 11.56 -5.77
N SER A 69 4.98 10.39 -6.21
CA SER A 69 4.14 9.18 -6.08
C SER A 69 3.93 8.80 -4.62
N LEU A 70 4.96 8.91 -3.80
CA LEU A 70 4.81 8.63 -2.36
C LEU A 70 3.83 9.59 -1.70
N ASP A 71 3.87 10.88 -2.08
CA ASP A 71 2.92 11.86 -1.56
C ASP A 71 1.49 11.52 -1.96
N LYS A 72 1.28 11.11 -3.21
CA LYS A 72 -0.04 10.74 -3.69
C LYS A 72 -0.57 9.50 -2.96
N ILE A 73 0.29 8.53 -2.74
CA ILE A 73 -0.08 7.31 -2.02
C ILE A 73 -0.42 7.64 -0.58
N GLU A 74 0.39 8.45 0.07
CA GLU A 74 0.12 8.84 1.46
C GLU A 74 -1.22 9.56 1.57
N ALA A 75 -1.51 10.50 0.66
CA ALA A 75 -2.79 11.19 0.65
C ALA A 75 -3.95 10.20 0.46
N TYR A 76 -3.80 9.25 -0.45
CA TYR A 76 -4.81 8.23 -0.68
C TYR A 76 -5.06 7.41 0.59
N LEU A 77 -3.98 6.96 1.24
CA LEU A 77 -4.10 6.14 2.44
C LEU A 77 -4.82 6.89 3.56
N LYS A 78 -4.51 8.18 3.73
CA LYS A 78 -5.17 8.99 4.75
C LYS A 78 -6.63 9.23 4.42
N GLU A 79 -6.94 9.57 3.17
CA GLU A 79 -8.30 9.87 2.75
C GLU A 79 -9.22 8.67 2.85
N ASN A 80 -8.66 7.47 2.74
CA ASN A 80 -9.43 6.23 2.79
C ASN A 80 -9.32 5.54 4.15
N ASN A 81 -8.79 6.23 5.15
CA ASN A 81 -8.71 5.75 6.53
C ASN A 81 -7.94 4.44 6.67
N LEU A 82 -6.90 4.28 5.84
CA LEU A 82 -6.01 3.13 5.95
C LEU A 82 -4.82 3.41 6.88
N ILE A 83 -4.50 4.70 7.04
CA ILE A 83 -3.48 5.12 8.00
C ILE A 83 -3.95 6.31 8.80
#